data_f326661249a6b410a49aae35c64b29a4
#
_entry.id   f326661249a6b410a49aae35c64b29a4
#
_cell.length_a   1.000
_cell.length_b   1.000
_cell.length_c   1.000
_cell.angle_alpha   90.00
_cell.angle_beta   90.00
_cell.angle_gamma   90.00
#
_symmetry.space_group_name_H-M   'P 1'
#
loop_
_entity.id
_entity.type
_entity.pdbx_description
1 polymer ?
#
loop_
_entity_poly.entity_id
_entity_poly.type
_entity_poly.pdbx_seq_one_letter_code
_entity_poly.pdbx_strand_id
1 'polypeptide(L)'
;MTREKTNDALIKGSLEPRAPRSGSRASSERTRAEILRAAKHVLATDGYARFTLRRVAREARLTVGNLAYHYPSKRILVRALIMLLIDEYRSQIDARMRTTPSRSPRAFRSLVAWLMRDSVSAQTSRLFREFWTIALHDPVIAETIDRFYAEVQETASLRLRSNFPNLSARSVREIVQLMGIISEGSNVLYGTARSPTAPLDRVTRLAGTLLVQAAQQLR
;
A
#
# COMPACT_ATOMS: atom_id res chain seq x y z
N MET A 1 -44.42 -53.98 42.65
CA MET A 1 -44.48 -53.72 41.23
C MET A 1 -43.85 -52.34 41.02
N THR A 2 -42.66 -52.19 40.88
CA THR A 2 -41.64 -52.49 39.87
C THR A 2 -41.33 -51.27 39.02
N ARG A 3 -40.13 -50.68 39.23
CA ARG A 3 -39.21 -50.11 38.32
C ARG A 3 -39.75 -49.22 37.17
N GLU A 4 -39.58 -47.90 37.30
CA GLU A 4 -39.22 -47.02 36.21
C GLU A 4 -38.81 -45.64 36.75
N LYS A 5 -37.61 -45.51 37.24
CA LYS A 5 -36.93 -44.28 37.57
C LYS A 5 -35.43 -44.53 37.41
N THR A 6 -34.92 -44.38 36.18
CA THR A 6 -33.49 -44.15 35.97
C THR A 6 -33.29 -44.03 34.44
N ASN A 7 -33.38 -42.84 33.86
CA ASN A 7 -32.65 -42.48 32.66
C ASN A 7 -33.00 -41.04 32.15
N ASP A 8 -32.83 -40.04 33.02
CA ASP A 8 -33.04 -38.66 32.54
C ASP A 8 -31.96 -37.69 33.06
N ALA A 9 -30.71 -38.14 33.12
CA ALA A 9 -29.61 -37.34 33.66
C ALA A 9 -28.34 -37.28 32.78
N LEU A 10 -28.42 -37.54 31.47
CA LEU A 10 -27.21 -37.58 30.58
C LEU A 10 -27.29 -36.85 29.27
N ILE A 11 -28.23 -35.90 29.06
CA ILE A 11 -28.24 -35.05 27.84
C ILE A 11 -28.46 -33.58 28.23
N LYS A 12 -27.50 -32.96 28.91
CA LYS A 12 -27.32 -31.51 28.93
C LYS A 12 -25.83 -31.16 28.89
N GLY A 13 -25.19 -31.57 27.83
CA GLY A 13 -23.92 -30.98 27.39
C GLY A 13 -24.22 -29.75 26.60
N SER A 14 -24.15 -28.58 27.22
CA SER A 14 -24.33 -27.27 26.63
C SER A 14 -23.32 -27.07 25.48
N LEU A 15 -23.81 -27.05 24.25
CA LEU A 15 -23.13 -26.50 23.07
C LEU A 15 -23.19 -24.98 23.17
N GLU A 16 -22.42 -24.39 24.07
CA GLU A 16 -22.11 -22.98 23.97
C GLU A 16 -21.13 -22.74 22.78
N PRO A 17 -21.41 -21.82 21.90
CA PRO A 17 -20.46 -21.47 20.81
C PRO A 17 -19.20 -20.88 21.47
N ARG A 18 -18.12 -21.63 21.40
CA ARG A 18 -16.79 -21.27 21.91
C ARG A 18 -16.34 -19.97 21.23
N ALA A 19 -16.32 -18.87 21.95
CA ALA A 19 -15.82 -17.59 21.48
C ALA A 19 -14.42 -17.79 20.85
N PRO A 20 -14.12 -17.16 19.68
CA PRO A 20 -12.85 -17.33 19.01
C PRO A 20 -11.72 -16.85 19.94
N ARG A 21 -10.80 -17.75 20.27
CA ARG A 21 -9.64 -17.49 21.13
C ARG A 21 -8.86 -16.31 20.53
N SER A 22 -8.53 -15.28 21.31
CA SER A 22 -7.74 -14.11 20.91
C SER A 22 -6.40 -14.47 20.24
N GLY A 23 -5.78 -15.59 20.60
CA GLY A 23 -4.62 -16.16 19.93
C GLY A 23 -4.83 -16.58 18.47
N SER A 24 -6.06 -16.94 18.08
CA SER A 24 -6.40 -17.32 16.70
C SER A 24 -6.42 -16.11 15.74
N ARG A 25 -6.89 -14.94 16.18
CA ARG A 25 -6.90 -13.71 15.36
C ARG A 25 -5.50 -13.17 15.13
N ALA A 26 -4.69 -13.03 16.16
CA ALA A 26 -3.31 -12.56 16.05
C ALA A 26 -2.45 -13.50 15.17
N SER A 27 -2.64 -14.82 15.28
CA SER A 27 -1.98 -15.80 14.40
C SER A 27 -2.42 -15.64 12.93
N SER A 28 -3.72 -15.43 12.67
CA SER A 28 -4.25 -15.21 11.33
C SER A 28 -3.74 -13.91 10.71
N GLU A 29 -3.67 -12.82 11.45
CA GLU A 29 -3.14 -11.53 11.01
C GLU A 29 -1.65 -11.62 10.67
N ARG A 30 -0.87 -12.30 11.50
CA ARG A 30 0.54 -12.58 11.24
C ARG A 30 0.74 -13.37 9.95
N THR A 31 -0.03 -14.44 9.75
CA THR A 31 0.02 -15.23 8.51
C THR A 31 -0.34 -14.40 7.29
N ARG A 32 -1.38 -13.56 7.37
CA ARG A 32 -1.73 -12.64 6.28
C ARG A 32 -0.60 -11.68 5.93
N ALA A 33 0.06 -11.09 6.93
CA ALA A 33 1.20 -10.19 6.73
C ALA A 33 2.39 -10.92 6.08
N GLU A 34 2.67 -12.16 6.47
CA GLU A 34 3.71 -13.00 5.88
C GLU A 34 3.40 -13.32 4.41
N ILE A 35 2.14 -13.68 4.09
CA ILE A 35 1.69 -13.91 2.72
C ILE A 35 1.84 -12.65 1.86
N LEU A 36 1.41 -11.49 2.35
CA LEU A 36 1.49 -10.23 1.59
C LEU A 36 2.94 -9.79 1.36
N ARG A 37 3.82 -10.00 2.33
CA ARG A 37 5.26 -9.75 2.15
C ARG A 37 5.87 -10.65 1.07
N ALA A 38 5.55 -11.94 1.11
CA ALA A 38 5.97 -12.90 0.09
C ALA A 38 5.39 -12.55 -1.29
N ALA A 39 4.11 -12.16 -1.35
CA ALA A 39 3.46 -11.73 -2.58
C ALA A 39 4.12 -10.48 -3.18
N LYS A 40 4.43 -9.47 -2.36
CA LYS A 40 5.15 -8.26 -2.76
C LYS A 40 6.51 -8.61 -3.38
N HIS A 41 7.27 -9.49 -2.71
CA HIS A 41 8.56 -9.95 -3.21
C HIS A 41 8.44 -10.71 -4.53
N VAL A 42 7.57 -11.71 -4.62
CA VAL A 42 7.38 -12.53 -5.83
C VAL A 42 6.91 -11.67 -7.01
N LEU A 43 5.97 -10.75 -6.80
CA LEU A 43 5.50 -9.88 -7.87
C LEU A 43 6.62 -8.96 -8.40
N ALA A 44 7.42 -8.40 -7.50
CA ALA A 44 8.52 -7.51 -7.88
C ALA A 44 9.70 -8.25 -8.54
N THR A 45 9.93 -9.53 -8.21
CA THR A 45 11.08 -10.29 -8.73
C THR A 45 10.75 -11.16 -9.94
N ASP A 46 9.63 -11.85 -9.90
CA ASP A 46 9.25 -12.86 -10.90
C ASP A 46 8.26 -12.32 -11.94
N GLY A 47 7.63 -11.17 -11.67
CA GLY A 47 6.59 -10.55 -12.49
C GLY A 47 5.24 -11.26 -12.42
N TYR A 48 4.18 -10.64 -12.97
CA TYR A 48 2.82 -11.16 -12.89
C TYR A 48 2.60 -12.48 -13.64
N ALA A 49 3.34 -12.71 -14.72
CA ALA A 49 3.24 -13.95 -15.49
C ALA A 49 3.58 -15.19 -14.63
N ARG A 50 4.58 -15.07 -13.75
CA ARG A 50 5.02 -16.15 -12.86
C ARG A 50 4.40 -16.05 -11.45
N PHE A 51 3.62 -15.03 -11.18
CA PHE A 51 2.92 -14.84 -9.90
C PHE A 51 1.75 -15.82 -9.80
N THR A 52 1.92 -16.89 -9.01
CA THR A 52 0.89 -17.90 -8.73
C THR A 52 0.75 -18.11 -7.23
N LEU A 53 -0.42 -18.57 -6.76
CA LEU A 53 -0.63 -18.88 -5.33
C LEU A 53 0.40 -19.90 -4.83
N ARG A 54 0.76 -20.91 -5.66
CA ARG A 54 1.79 -21.90 -5.34
C ARG A 54 3.17 -21.26 -5.17
N ARG A 55 3.54 -20.31 -6.04
CA ARG A 55 4.84 -19.62 -5.96
C ARG A 55 4.92 -18.75 -4.71
N VAL A 56 3.83 -18.02 -4.40
CA VAL A 56 3.74 -17.19 -3.19
C VAL A 56 3.73 -18.05 -1.92
N ALA A 57 2.98 -19.17 -1.90
CA ALA A 57 2.95 -20.07 -0.76
C ALA A 57 4.35 -20.63 -0.45
N ARG A 58 5.10 -21.03 -1.47
CA ARG A 58 6.50 -21.48 -1.32
C ARG A 58 7.38 -20.37 -0.73
N GLU A 59 7.25 -19.14 -1.20
CA GLU A 59 7.98 -17.98 -0.67
C GLU A 59 7.66 -17.68 0.78
N ALA A 60 6.37 -17.79 1.14
CA ALA A 60 5.88 -17.60 2.51
C ALA A 60 6.14 -18.80 3.42
N ARG A 61 6.71 -19.91 2.90
CA ARG A 61 6.89 -21.19 3.62
C ARG A 61 5.59 -21.78 4.16
N LEU A 62 4.51 -21.63 3.39
CA LEU A 62 3.17 -22.12 3.69
C LEU A 62 2.73 -23.18 2.68
N THR A 63 1.74 -24.00 3.07
CA THR A 63 1.02 -24.81 2.09
C THR A 63 0.11 -23.97 1.20
N VAL A 64 -0.16 -24.42 -0.01
CA VAL A 64 -1.09 -23.73 -0.93
C VAL A 64 -2.49 -23.66 -0.31
N GLY A 65 -2.94 -24.70 0.40
CA GLY A 65 -4.23 -24.71 1.10
C GLY A 65 -4.32 -23.64 2.20
N ASN A 66 -3.27 -23.46 2.98
CA ASN A 66 -3.22 -22.40 4.01
C ASN A 66 -3.28 -21.00 3.35
N LEU A 67 -2.51 -20.76 2.29
CA LEU A 67 -2.58 -19.50 1.57
C LEU A 67 -3.96 -19.28 0.96
N ALA A 68 -4.55 -20.28 0.29
CA ALA A 68 -5.85 -20.18 -0.36
C ALA A 68 -6.99 -19.95 0.64
N TYR A 69 -6.86 -20.41 1.88
CA TYR A 69 -7.79 -20.07 2.96
C TYR A 69 -7.85 -18.56 3.23
N HIS A 70 -6.71 -17.85 3.17
CA HIS A 70 -6.64 -16.40 3.36
C HIS A 70 -6.92 -15.61 2.08
N TYR A 71 -6.40 -16.09 0.94
CA TYR A 71 -6.47 -15.45 -0.37
C TYR A 71 -6.82 -16.48 -1.45
N PRO A 72 -8.11 -16.74 -1.71
CA PRO A 72 -8.57 -17.85 -2.55
C PRO A 72 -8.24 -17.67 -4.05
N SER A 73 -7.84 -16.49 -4.48
CA SER A 73 -7.44 -16.26 -5.88
C SER A 73 -6.29 -15.29 -6.02
N LYS A 74 -5.58 -15.38 -7.16
CA LYS A 74 -4.51 -14.46 -7.55
C LYS A 74 -4.99 -13.00 -7.54
N ARG A 75 -6.19 -12.73 -8.07
CA ARG A 75 -6.80 -11.40 -8.10
C ARG A 75 -7.01 -10.84 -6.68
N ILE A 76 -7.58 -11.64 -5.79
CA ILE A 76 -7.81 -11.24 -4.39
C ILE A 76 -6.50 -10.93 -3.69
N LEU A 77 -5.45 -11.74 -3.93
CA LEU A 77 -4.14 -11.52 -3.35
C LEU A 77 -3.49 -10.23 -3.87
N VAL A 78 -3.56 -9.95 -5.19
CA VAL A 78 -3.05 -8.70 -5.77
C VAL A 78 -3.81 -7.49 -5.22
N ARG A 79 -5.13 -7.56 -5.16
CA ARG A 79 -5.94 -6.49 -4.55
C ARG A 79 -5.55 -6.22 -3.10
N ALA A 80 -5.39 -7.26 -2.28
CA ALA A 80 -4.95 -7.12 -0.90
C ALA A 80 -3.55 -6.52 -0.78
N LEU A 81 -2.65 -6.83 -1.72
CA LEU A 81 -1.31 -6.24 -1.79
C LEU A 81 -1.38 -4.73 -2.09
N ILE A 82 -2.23 -4.30 -3.02
CA ILE A 82 -2.43 -2.87 -3.31
C ILE A 82 -2.99 -2.15 -2.08
N MET A 83 -3.97 -2.74 -1.39
CA MET A 83 -4.51 -2.17 -0.15
C MET A 83 -3.46 -2.02 0.95
N LEU A 84 -2.56 -3.01 1.11
CA LEU A 84 -1.41 -2.88 2.02
C LEU A 84 -0.53 -1.69 1.65
N LEU A 85 -0.28 -1.47 0.36
CA LEU A 85 0.54 -0.34 -0.10
C LEU A 85 -0.13 1.01 0.20
N ILE A 86 -1.46 1.12 0.11
CA ILE A 86 -2.18 2.32 0.54
C ILE A 86 -1.82 2.67 1.99
N ASP A 87 -1.92 1.69 2.88
CA ASP A 87 -1.62 1.89 4.30
C ASP A 87 -0.14 2.22 4.54
N GLU A 88 0.77 1.55 3.83
CA GLU A 88 2.21 1.84 3.88
C GLU A 88 2.50 3.30 3.45
N TYR A 89 1.95 3.74 2.30
CA TYR A 89 2.19 5.09 1.77
C TYR A 89 1.57 6.18 2.66
N ARG A 90 0.35 5.98 3.14
CA ARG A 90 -0.30 6.90 4.09
C ARG A 90 0.53 7.05 5.37
N SER A 91 0.99 5.95 5.94
CA SER A 91 1.85 5.95 7.13
C SER A 91 3.17 6.68 6.88
N GLN A 92 3.79 6.48 5.73
CA GLN A 92 5.04 7.13 5.33
C GLN A 92 4.88 8.64 5.10
N ILE A 93 3.78 9.06 4.47
CA ILE A 93 3.45 10.47 4.29
C ILE A 93 3.25 11.12 5.66
N ASP A 94 2.45 10.50 6.51
CA ASP A 94 2.18 10.97 7.86
C ASP A 94 3.44 11.12 8.70
N ALA A 95 4.29 10.12 8.69
CA ALA A 95 5.54 10.14 9.45
C ALA A 95 6.44 11.30 9.04
N ARG A 96 6.58 11.55 7.72
CA ARG A 96 7.45 12.62 7.20
C ARG A 96 6.90 14.02 7.43
N MET A 97 5.59 14.16 7.41
CA MET A 97 4.95 15.47 7.59
C MET A 97 4.75 15.84 9.06
N ARG A 98 4.73 14.85 9.98
CA ARG A 98 4.60 15.10 11.43
C ARG A 98 5.92 15.41 12.13
N THR A 99 7.05 14.90 11.64
CA THR A 99 8.38 15.05 12.29
C THR A 99 8.98 16.44 12.14
N THR A 100 8.33 17.34 11.41
CA THR A 100 8.80 18.71 11.17
C THR A 100 7.80 19.69 11.79
N PRO A 101 8.25 20.81 12.38
CA PRO A 101 7.34 21.85 12.92
C PRO A 101 6.31 22.25 11.86
N SER A 102 5.04 22.40 12.29
CA SER A 102 3.94 22.85 11.43
C SER A 102 4.36 24.09 10.64
N ARG A 103 4.00 24.15 9.36
CA ARG A 103 4.30 25.24 8.41
C ARG A 103 5.76 25.28 7.89
N SER A 104 6.46 24.17 7.92
CA SER A 104 7.83 24.11 7.38
C SER A 104 7.87 23.64 5.93
N PRO A 105 8.36 24.48 4.99
CA PRO A 105 8.66 24.06 3.62
C PRO A 105 9.63 22.86 3.54
N ARG A 106 10.42 22.64 4.60
CA ARG A 106 11.37 21.53 4.69
C ARG A 106 10.68 20.17 4.73
N ALA A 107 9.54 20.05 5.46
CA ALA A 107 8.77 18.81 5.50
C ALA A 107 8.25 18.42 4.13
N PHE A 108 7.71 19.40 3.41
CA PHE A 108 7.17 19.18 2.08
C PHE A 108 8.27 18.80 1.06
N ARG A 109 9.44 19.49 1.08
CA ARG A 109 10.60 19.08 0.27
C ARG A 109 11.06 17.65 0.60
N SER A 110 11.05 17.26 1.87
CA SER A 110 11.41 15.91 2.30
C SER A 110 10.43 14.86 1.75
N LEU A 111 9.13 15.18 1.73
CA LEU A 111 8.10 14.32 1.16
C LEU A 111 8.32 14.12 -0.35
N VAL A 112 8.52 15.21 -1.10
CA VAL A 112 8.80 15.15 -2.55
C VAL A 112 10.06 14.32 -2.83
N ALA A 113 11.12 14.56 -2.06
CA ALA A 113 12.37 13.83 -2.21
C ALA A 113 12.23 12.33 -1.91
N TRP A 114 11.42 11.99 -0.93
CA TRP A 114 11.14 10.58 -0.64
C TRP A 114 10.34 9.94 -1.76
N LEU A 115 9.24 10.55 -2.21
CA LEU A 115 8.41 10.01 -3.29
C LEU A 115 9.21 9.73 -4.56
N MET A 116 10.04 10.68 -4.98
CA MET A 116 10.88 10.51 -6.18
C MET A 116 11.92 9.39 -6.02
N ARG A 117 12.56 9.27 -4.84
CA ARG A 117 13.53 8.19 -4.60
C ARG A 117 12.86 6.83 -4.47
N ASP A 118 11.71 6.77 -3.81
CA ASP A 118 10.95 5.55 -3.66
C ASP A 118 10.44 5.04 -5.02
N SER A 119 9.90 5.93 -5.86
CA SER A 119 9.35 5.57 -7.17
C SER A 119 10.40 4.91 -8.10
N VAL A 120 11.67 5.30 -7.98
CA VAL A 120 12.76 4.73 -8.80
C VAL A 120 13.48 3.58 -8.12
N SER A 121 13.13 3.22 -6.89
CA SER A 121 13.70 2.05 -6.24
C SER A 121 13.39 0.79 -7.05
N ALA A 122 14.34 -0.15 -7.09
CA ALA A 122 14.19 -1.35 -7.92
C ALA A 122 12.92 -2.15 -7.57
N GLN A 123 12.52 -2.16 -6.30
CA GLN A 123 11.33 -2.86 -5.85
C GLN A 123 10.05 -2.13 -6.26
N THR A 124 9.95 -0.83 -5.95
CA THR A 124 8.76 -0.02 -6.26
C THR A 124 8.54 0.09 -7.76
N SER A 125 9.59 0.39 -8.51
CA SER A 125 9.52 0.53 -9.96
C SER A 125 9.01 -0.74 -10.65
N ARG A 126 9.51 -1.93 -10.28
CA ARG A 126 9.04 -3.20 -10.83
C ARG A 126 7.60 -3.49 -10.42
N LEU A 127 7.27 -3.28 -9.14
CA LEU A 127 5.95 -3.58 -8.60
C LEU A 127 4.85 -2.74 -9.27
N PHE A 128 5.04 -1.42 -9.40
CA PHE A 128 4.04 -0.54 -10.03
C PHE A 128 3.87 -0.80 -11.52
N ARG A 129 4.93 -1.17 -12.24
CA ARG A 129 4.82 -1.57 -13.64
C ARG A 129 3.95 -2.81 -13.82
N GLU A 130 4.10 -3.80 -12.94
CA GLU A 130 3.23 -4.97 -12.94
C GLU A 130 1.78 -4.59 -12.63
N PHE A 131 1.54 -3.71 -11.66
CA PHE A 131 0.19 -3.25 -11.34
C PHE A 131 -0.47 -2.51 -12.51
N TRP A 132 0.23 -1.59 -13.16
CA TRP A 132 -0.31 -0.90 -14.33
C TRP A 132 -0.60 -1.86 -15.47
N THR A 133 0.28 -2.82 -15.74
CA THR A 133 0.05 -3.84 -16.75
C THR A 133 -1.18 -4.68 -16.44
N ILE A 134 -1.37 -5.09 -15.19
CA ILE A 134 -2.56 -5.86 -14.78
C ILE A 134 -3.83 -5.00 -14.93
N ALA A 135 -3.78 -3.74 -14.51
CA ALA A 135 -4.90 -2.82 -14.55
C ALA A 135 -5.42 -2.57 -15.97
N LEU A 136 -4.57 -2.63 -16.99
CA LEU A 136 -4.99 -2.54 -18.40
C LEU A 136 -5.94 -3.67 -18.83
N HIS A 137 -5.94 -4.81 -18.13
CA HIS A 137 -6.67 -6.02 -18.52
C HIS A 137 -7.62 -6.54 -17.44
N ASP A 138 -7.61 -5.97 -16.24
CA ASP A 138 -8.46 -6.37 -15.11
C ASP A 138 -9.11 -5.13 -14.47
N PRO A 139 -10.41 -4.86 -14.74
CA PRO A 139 -11.09 -3.67 -14.25
C PRO A 139 -11.18 -3.59 -12.73
N VAL A 140 -11.19 -4.72 -12.01
CA VAL A 140 -11.18 -4.74 -10.54
C VAL A 140 -9.84 -4.26 -9.99
N ILE A 141 -8.75 -4.60 -10.67
CA ILE A 141 -7.42 -4.11 -10.30
C ILE A 141 -7.26 -2.64 -10.71
N ALA A 142 -7.78 -2.22 -11.87
CA ALA A 142 -7.81 -0.82 -12.28
C ALA A 142 -8.48 0.06 -11.22
N GLU A 143 -9.71 -0.29 -10.82
CA GLU A 143 -10.43 0.42 -9.75
C GLU A 143 -9.65 0.46 -8.42
N THR A 144 -8.94 -0.64 -8.10
CA THR A 144 -8.13 -0.71 -6.87
C THR A 144 -6.89 0.21 -6.96
N ILE A 145 -6.29 0.36 -8.14
CA ILE A 145 -5.20 1.30 -8.41
C ILE A 145 -5.69 2.76 -8.35
N ASP A 146 -6.85 3.05 -8.95
CA ASP A 146 -7.47 4.38 -8.86
C ASP A 146 -7.72 4.77 -7.41
N ARG A 147 -8.22 3.83 -6.60
CA ARG A 147 -8.38 4.01 -5.16
C ARG A 147 -7.05 4.25 -4.45
N PHE A 148 -5.99 3.53 -4.81
CA PHE A 148 -4.64 3.77 -4.27
C PHE A 148 -4.23 5.22 -4.47
N TYR A 149 -4.31 5.73 -5.70
CA TYR A 149 -3.94 7.11 -6.00
C TYR A 149 -4.83 8.12 -5.26
N ALA A 150 -6.14 7.90 -5.25
CA ALA A 150 -7.09 8.78 -4.56
C ALA A 150 -6.78 8.91 -3.06
N GLU A 151 -6.60 7.79 -2.35
CA GLU A 151 -6.33 7.79 -0.91
C GLU A 151 -4.96 8.35 -0.54
N VAL A 152 -3.93 8.08 -1.35
CA VAL A 152 -2.59 8.64 -1.16
C VAL A 152 -2.59 10.15 -1.40
N GLN A 153 -3.26 10.62 -2.47
CA GLN A 153 -3.40 12.04 -2.78
C GLN A 153 -4.23 12.78 -1.73
N GLU A 154 -5.28 12.18 -1.21
CA GLU A 154 -6.06 12.77 -0.12
C GLU A 154 -5.20 12.96 1.13
N THR A 155 -4.44 11.94 1.53
CA THR A 155 -3.53 12.04 2.68
C THR A 155 -2.49 13.13 2.47
N ALA A 156 -1.87 13.21 1.29
CA ALA A 156 -0.92 14.25 0.94
C ALA A 156 -1.56 15.64 0.96
N SER A 157 -2.80 15.78 0.47
CA SER A 157 -3.56 17.03 0.46
C SER A 157 -3.86 17.53 1.87
N LEU A 158 -4.31 16.66 2.77
CA LEU A 158 -4.54 16.99 4.17
C LEU A 158 -3.27 17.50 4.85
N ARG A 159 -2.14 16.85 4.59
CA ARG A 159 -0.84 17.24 5.15
C ARG A 159 -0.30 18.53 4.53
N LEU A 160 -0.48 18.72 3.23
CA LEU A 160 -0.09 19.97 2.57
C LEU A 160 -0.87 21.16 3.12
N ARG A 161 -2.18 21.03 3.30
CA ARG A 161 -3.02 22.10 3.93
C ARG A 161 -2.57 22.43 5.35
N SER A 162 -2.19 21.43 6.15
CA SER A 162 -1.65 21.69 7.51
C SER A 162 -0.37 22.51 7.49
N ASN A 163 0.49 22.34 6.47
CA ASN A 163 1.73 23.08 6.34
C ASN A 163 1.56 24.43 5.65
N PHE A 164 0.57 24.58 4.77
CA PHE A 164 0.27 25.79 4.01
C PHE A 164 -1.22 26.12 4.12
N PRO A 165 -1.68 26.65 5.29
CA PRO A 165 -3.11 26.83 5.58
C PRO A 165 -3.79 27.88 4.69
N ASN A 166 -3.04 28.74 4.04
CA ASN A 166 -3.54 29.79 3.15
C ASN A 166 -3.77 29.31 1.70
N LEU A 167 -3.40 28.06 1.38
CA LEU A 167 -3.67 27.48 0.07
C LEU A 167 -5.15 27.20 -0.12
N SER A 168 -5.68 27.57 -1.30
CA SER A 168 -7.02 27.15 -1.71
C SER A 168 -7.08 25.64 -1.87
N ALA A 169 -8.28 25.05 -1.70
CA ALA A 169 -8.48 23.62 -1.94
C ALA A 169 -8.14 23.22 -3.37
N ARG A 170 -8.29 24.13 -4.33
CA ARG A 170 -7.91 23.93 -5.74
C ARG A 170 -6.39 23.84 -5.87
N SER A 171 -5.66 24.82 -5.35
CA SER A 171 -4.18 24.87 -5.42
C SER A 171 -3.55 23.65 -4.73
N VAL A 172 -4.14 23.19 -3.60
CA VAL A 172 -3.68 21.96 -2.92
C VAL A 172 -3.80 20.75 -3.84
N ARG A 173 -4.95 20.55 -4.50
CA ARG A 173 -5.14 19.43 -5.42
C ARG A 173 -4.17 19.49 -6.60
N GLU A 174 -3.99 20.67 -7.20
CA GLU A 174 -3.09 20.88 -8.34
C GLU A 174 -1.63 20.56 -7.96
N ILE A 175 -1.16 21.03 -6.79
CA ILE A 175 0.20 20.75 -6.31
C ILE A 175 0.39 19.25 -6.02
N VAL A 176 -0.58 18.61 -5.37
CA VAL A 176 -0.50 17.17 -5.06
C VAL A 176 -0.56 16.34 -6.33
N GLN A 177 -1.40 16.72 -7.30
CA GLN A 177 -1.45 16.06 -8.62
C GLN A 177 -0.12 16.18 -9.35
N LEU A 178 0.47 17.38 -9.37
CA LEU A 178 1.78 17.64 -10.01
C LEU A 178 2.88 16.82 -9.31
N MET A 179 2.85 16.73 -7.98
CA MET A 179 3.79 15.90 -7.23
C MET A 179 3.67 14.41 -7.62
N GLY A 180 2.45 13.91 -7.80
CA GLY A 180 2.20 12.55 -8.30
C GLY A 180 2.75 12.35 -9.71
N ILE A 181 2.48 13.27 -10.64
CA ILE A 181 2.99 13.24 -12.03
C ILE A 181 4.52 13.20 -12.04
N ILE A 182 5.17 14.02 -11.22
CA ILE A 182 6.65 14.05 -11.12
C ILE A 182 7.18 12.71 -10.57
N SER A 183 6.53 12.16 -9.56
CA SER A 183 6.91 10.86 -8.97
C SER A 183 6.80 9.72 -9.99
N GLU A 184 5.65 9.61 -10.66
CA GLU A 184 5.41 8.55 -11.64
C GLU A 184 6.26 8.74 -12.91
N GLY A 185 6.44 9.98 -13.36
CA GLY A 185 7.38 10.30 -14.44
C GLY A 185 8.81 9.91 -14.09
N SER A 186 9.22 10.08 -12.84
CA SER A 186 10.53 9.61 -12.34
C SER A 186 10.66 8.10 -12.44
N ASN A 187 9.62 7.34 -12.10
CA ASN A 187 9.59 5.88 -12.25
C ASN A 187 9.87 5.47 -13.71
N VAL A 188 9.23 6.13 -14.67
CA VAL A 188 9.39 5.83 -16.10
C VAL A 188 10.80 6.20 -16.58
N LEU A 189 11.27 7.42 -16.27
CA LEU A 189 12.51 7.97 -16.84
C LEU A 189 13.78 7.42 -16.17
N TYR A 190 13.73 7.13 -14.88
CA TYR A 190 14.90 6.67 -14.11
C TYR A 190 14.84 5.19 -13.73
N GLY A 191 13.66 4.60 -13.64
CA GLY A 191 13.51 3.20 -13.17
C GLY A 191 14.11 2.14 -14.11
N THR A 192 14.42 2.47 -15.38
CA THR A 192 15.12 1.58 -16.33
C THR A 192 16.31 2.24 -17.01
N ALA A 193 16.50 3.54 -16.84
CA ALA A 193 17.57 4.27 -17.51
C ALA A 193 18.94 3.85 -16.96
N ARG A 194 19.83 3.40 -17.85
CA ARG A 194 21.21 3.09 -17.49
C ARG A 194 22.06 4.36 -17.29
N SER A 195 21.73 5.44 -18.00
CA SER A 195 22.43 6.72 -17.94
C SER A 195 21.43 7.84 -18.15
N PRO A 196 20.76 8.32 -17.11
CA PRO A 196 19.84 9.45 -17.21
C PRO A 196 20.61 10.73 -17.58
N THR A 197 19.98 11.61 -18.36
CA THR A 197 20.57 12.89 -18.81
C THR A 197 20.85 13.86 -17.67
N ALA A 198 20.12 13.73 -16.55
CA ALA A 198 20.33 14.52 -15.34
C ALA A 198 20.30 13.62 -14.10
N PRO A 199 21.20 13.82 -13.12
CA PRO A 199 21.21 13.06 -11.89
C PRO A 199 19.89 13.24 -11.10
N LEU A 200 19.29 12.14 -10.65
CA LEU A 200 18.02 12.14 -9.90
C LEU A 200 18.02 13.12 -8.73
N ASP A 201 19.08 13.17 -7.95
CA ASP A 201 19.18 14.07 -6.79
C ASP A 201 19.11 15.55 -7.15
N ARG A 202 19.63 15.95 -8.32
CA ARG A 202 19.52 17.33 -8.80
C ARG A 202 18.08 17.65 -9.21
N VAL A 203 17.45 16.75 -9.96
CA VAL A 203 16.04 16.90 -10.39
C VAL A 203 15.10 16.88 -9.17
N THR A 204 15.36 16.01 -8.19
CA THR A 204 14.62 15.94 -6.93
C THR A 204 14.69 17.25 -6.14
N ARG A 205 15.87 17.85 -6.03
CA ARG A 205 16.03 19.17 -5.36
C ARG A 205 15.29 20.28 -6.11
N LEU A 206 15.38 20.29 -7.42
CA LEU A 206 14.68 21.26 -8.26
C LEU A 206 13.16 21.11 -8.10
N ALA A 207 12.62 19.91 -8.24
CA ALA A 207 11.20 19.62 -8.05
C ALA A 207 10.70 20.07 -6.66
N GLY A 208 11.42 19.73 -5.60
CA GLY A 208 11.07 20.15 -4.24
C GLY A 208 11.09 21.67 -4.06
N THR A 209 12.02 22.39 -4.71
CA THR A 209 12.08 23.85 -4.67
C THR A 209 10.91 24.48 -5.41
N LEU A 210 10.63 24.04 -6.63
CA LEU A 210 9.52 24.56 -7.46
C LEU A 210 8.15 24.31 -6.81
N LEU A 211 7.92 23.13 -6.25
CA LEU A 211 6.66 22.81 -5.58
C LEU A 211 6.45 23.62 -4.30
N VAL A 212 7.52 23.91 -3.55
CA VAL A 212 7.46 24.81 -2.38
C VAL A 212 7.17 26.24 -2.81
N GLN A 213 7.82 26.74 -3.84
CA GLN A 213 7.57 28.09 -4.39
C GLN A 213 6.11 28.21 -4.87
N ALA A 214 5.61 27.20 -5.60
CA ALA A 214 4.21 27.17 -6.01
C ALA A 214 3.26 27.21 -4.80
N ALA A 215 3.54 26.43 -3.74
CA ALA A 215 2.74 26.45 -2.52
C ALA A 215 2.79 27.77 -1.75
N GLN A 216 3.83 28.58 -1.94
CA GLN A 216 3.95 29.91 -1.33
C GLN A 216 3.28 31.02 -2.17
N GLN A 217 3.20 30.85 -3.49
CA GLN A 217 2.67 31.85 -4.43
C GLN A 217 1.19 31.69 -4.74
N LEU A 218 0.67 30.47 -4.75
CA LEU A 218 -0.72 30.12 -5.04
C LEU A 218 -1.61 30.28 -3.78
N ARG A 219 -1.71 31.50 -3.26
CA ARG A 219 -2.54 31.82 -2.09
C ARG A 219 -3.99 32.09 -2.47
#